data_6c7124fdccefc1333eac94dd1ba61753
#
_entry.id   6c7124fdccefc1333eac94dd1ba61753
#
_cell.length_a   1.000
_cell.length_b   1.000
_cell.length_c   1.000
_cell.angle_alpha   90.00
_cell.angle_beta   90.00
_cell.angle_gamma   90.00
#
_symmetry.space_group_name_H-M   'P 1'
#
loop_
_entity.id
_entity.type
_entity.pdbx_description
1 polymer ?
#
loop_
_entity_poly.entity_id
_entity_poly.type
_entity_poly.pdbx_seq_one_letter_code
_entity_poly.pdbx_strand_id
1 'polypeptide(L)'
;MTVTRTDTRPFGIAYTALAAAAWSLAGILQRQLHMGLASQLAGRAVFASLAVFVFVAVAERGRVIPAFRAIGRPGLAVAVLMTISSGSFITALSITPVADVMVIQALAPLAAALLGMLSGEPVRPRTWAAMGVAVGGFAVMAGAPGRPGLAGTAFSFIAMFCYAATIVVARRKAEVSMAPATCLSQVLVFAVFAPFAHVSEMGGVNLGYLALMGVVQMGLALFFLSLGARLIPAVEVALIAQLENVLGPLWVWLAGLEYPSVPTIIGGVIVIGAVALQVTQGSGARARLRRPPGDLLGDARDPGDCTLKA
;
A
#
# COMPACT_ATOMS: atom_id res chain seq x y z
N MET A 1 -21.98 22.32 -29.07
CA MET A 1 -21.08 22.71 -27.97
C MET A 1 -20.45 21.45 -27.45
N THR A 2 -19.24 21.11 -27.90
CA THR A 2 -18.42 19.98 -27.38
C THR A 2 -17.88 20.44 -26.03
N VAL A 3 -18.45 19.88 -24.95
CA VAL A 3 -17.90 20.04 -23.60
C VAL A 3 -16.51 19.37 -23.62
N THR A 4 -15.46 20.17 -23.59
CA THR A 4 -14.10 19.70 -23.36
C THR A 4 -14.09 19.00 -22.00
N ARG A 5 -14.06 17.66 -22.02
CA ARG A 5 -13.78 16.85 -20.82
C ARG A 5 -12.38 17.28 -20.36
N THR A 6 -12.31 18.10 -19.32
CA THR A 6 -11.04 18.38 -18.65
C THR A 6 -10.41 17.03 -18.30
N ASP A 7 -9.20 16.81 -18.79
CA ASP A 7 -8.45 15.57 -18.50
C ASP A 7 -8.15 15.55 -16.99
N THR A 8 -8.90 14.75 -16.23
CA THR A 8 -8.77 14.64 -14.77
C THR A 8 -7.63 13.68 -14.36
N ARG A 9 -7.00 13.01 -15.33
CA ARG A 9 -5.93 12.04 -15.09
C ARG A 9 -4.70 12.63 -14.37
N PRO A 10 -4.19 13.84 -14.71
CA PRO A 10 -3.05 14.41 -13.99
C PRO A 10 -3.37 14.66 -12.50
N PHE A 11 -4.58 15.05 -12.17
CA PHE A 11 -5.01 15.18 -10.77
C PHE A 11 -5.04 13.82 -10.04
N GLY A 12 -5.50 12.76 -10.71
CA GLY A 12 -5.48 11.41 -10.16
C GLY A 12 -4.07 10.91 -9.85
N ILE A 13 -3.13 11.17 -10.76
CA ILE A 13 -1.71 10.86 -10.57
C ILE A 13 -1.14 11.68 -9.41
N ALA A 14 -1.41 12.98 -9.36
CA ALA A 14 -0.92 13.87 -8.30
C ALA A 14 -1.44 13.45 -6.91
N TYR A 15 -2.73 13.17 -6.77
CA TYR A 15 -3.30 12.71 -5.49
C TYR A 15 -2.72 11.37 -5.05
N THR A 16 -2.54 10.41 -5.96
CA THR A 16 -1.94 9.12 -5.61
C THR A 16 -0.47 9.27 -5.23
N ALA A 17 0.27 10.14 -5.91
CA ALA A 17 1.66 10.45 -5.57
C ALA A 17 1.78 11.15 -4.20
N LEU A 18 0.87 12.06 -3.87
CA LEU A 18 0.79 12.68 -2.54
C LEU A 18 0.49 11.66 -1.45
N ALA A 19 -0.38 10.68 -1.73
CA ALA A 19 -0.64 9.58 -0.80
C ALA A 19 0.63 8.74 -0.56
N ALA A 20 1.36 8.36 -1.62
CA ALA A 20 2.60 7.62 -1.51
C ALA A 20 3.68 8.43 -0.75
N ALA A 21 3.80 9.73 -1.03
CA ALA A 21 4.71 10.62 -0.33
C ALA A 21 4.36 10.72 1.17
N ALA A 22 3.06 10.83 1.51
CA ALA A 22 2.63 10.86 2.90
C ALA A 22 2.92 9.54 3.63
N TRP A 23 2.65 8.39 3.01
CA TRP A 23 2.98 7.08 3.59
C TRP A 23 4.48 6.88 3.77
N SER A 24 5.30 7.35 2.83
CA SER A 24 6.76 7.21 2.88
C SER A 24 7.41 7.91 4.09
N LEU A 25 6.71 8.86 4.73
CA LEU A 25 7.20 9.55 5.94
C LEU A 25 7.28 8.62 7.16
N ALA A 26 6.68 7.41 7.13
CA ALA A 26 6.67 6.49 8.26
C ALA A 26 8.09 6.21 8.80
N GLY A 27 9.05 5.93 7.90
CA GLY A 27 10.43 5.60 8.26
C GLY A 27 11.14 6.74 8.96
N ILE A 28 11.12 7.94 8.38
CA ILE A 28 11.82 9.10 8.95
C ILE A 28 11.20 9.55 10.28
N LEU A 29 9.86 9.55 10.37
CA LEU A 29 9.17 9.91 11.62
C LEU A 29 9.42 8.88 12.71
N GLN A 30 9.51 7.59 12.37
CA GLN A 30 9.83 6.52 13.30
C GLN A 30 11.23 6.72 13.91
N ARG A 31 12.22 7.19 13.12
CA ARG A 31 13.58 7.44 13.60
C ARG A 31 13.70 8.65 14.53
N GLN A 32 12.73 9.54 14.51
CA GLN A 32 12.68 10.71 15.38
C GLN A 32 12.02 10.43 16.74
N LEU A 33 11.34 9.29 16.89
CA LEU A 33 10.64 8.93 18.13
C LEU A 33 11.60 8.25 19.11
N HIS A 34 11.79 8.86 20.28
CA HIS A 34 12.63 8.36 21.37
C HIS A 34 11.74 7.95 22.56
N MET A 35 10.97 6.87 22.36
CA MET A 35 10.00 6.36 23.34
C MET A 35 9.79 4.85 23.17
N GLY A 36 9.18 4.23 24.17
CA GLY A 36 8.84 2.80 24.13
C GLY A 36 7.90 2.44 22.96
N LEU A 37 8.07 1.25 22.38
CA LEU A 37 7.29 0.77 21.22
C LEU A 37 5.78 0.81 21.48
N ALA A 38 5.33 0.40 22.69
CA ALA A 38 3.91 0.42 23.05
C ALA A 38 3.35 1.84 23.06
N SER A 39 4.12 2.80 23.59
CA SER A 39 3.76 4.22 23.60
C SER A 39 3.67 4.80 22.19
N GLN A 40 4.59 4.40 21.29
CA GLN A 40 4.55 4.80 19.87
C GLN A 40 3.30 4.29 19.17
N LEU A 41 3.01 2.99 19.30
CA LEU A 41 1.86 2.35 18.67
C LEU A 41 0.53 2.89 19.20
N ALA A 42 0.39 3.02 20.53
CA ALA A 42 -0.81 3.56 21.14
C ALA A 42 -1.00 5.05 20.78
N GLY A 43 0.03 5.87 20.93
CA GLY A 43 -0.05 7.31 20.67
C GLY A 43 -0.39 7.61 19.20
N ARG A 44 0.32 6.96 18.25
CA ARG A 44 0.01 7.08 16.83
C ARG A 44 -1.42 6.66 16.50
N ALA A 45 -1.88 5.56 17.10
CA ALA A 45 -3.20 5.00 16.84
C ALA A 45 -4.34 5.93 17.25
N VAL A 46 -4.18 6.73 18.30
CA VAL A 46 -5.16 7.76 18.70
C VAL A 46 -5.35 8.78 17.57
N PHE A 47 -4.26 9.38 17.09
CA PHE A 47 -4.33 10.36 16.00
C PHE A 47 -4.80 9.75 14.69
N ALA A 48 -4.34 8.53 14.36
CA ALA A 48 -4.75 7.83 13.16
C ALA A 48 -6.24 7.44 13.18
N SER A 49 -6.74 6.93 14.31
CA SER A 49 -8.16 6.60 14.44
C SER A 49 -9.05 7.82 14.30
N LEU A 50 -8.66 8.95 14.92
CA LEU A 50 -9.38 10.21 14.82
C LEU A 50 -9.38 10.74 13.37
N ALA A 51 -8.24 10.79 12.72
CA ALA A 51 -8.10 11.28 11.36
C ALA A 51 -8.90 10.42 10.35
N VAL A 52 -8.81 9.09 10.46
CA VAL A 52 -9.57 8.18 9.59
C VAL A 52 -11.07 8.22 9.93
N PHE A 53 -11.45 8.39 11.19
CA PHE A 53 -12.84 8.58 11.58
C PHE A 53 -13.43 9.85 10.95
N VAL A 54 -12.74 10.98 11.03
CA VAL A 54 -13.14 12.22 10.38
C VAL A 54 -13.28 12.02 8.87
N PHE A 55 -12.31 11.34 8.25
CA PHE A 55 -12.40 10.98 6.83
C PHE A 55 -13.65 10.17 6.52
N VAL A 56 -13.97 9.12 7.29
CA VAL A 56 -15.18 8.31 7.12
C VAL A 56 -16.42 9.17 7.28
N ALA A 57 -16.48 10.02 8.31
CA ALA A 57 -17.64 10.88 8.58
C ALA A 57 -17.91 11.85 7.40
N VAL A 58 -16.86 12.42 6.82
CA VAL A 58 -16.99 13.30 5.66
C VAL A 58 -17.36 12.52 4.39
N ALA A 59 -16.69 11.40 4.13
CA ALA A 59 -16.91 10.59 2.93
C ALA A 59 -18.32 10.00 2.88
N GLU A 60 -18.86 9.56 4.02
CA GLU A 60 -20.18 8.96 4.17
C GLU A 60 -21.28 10.01 4.54
N ARG A 61 -20.95 11.30 4.44
CA ARG A 61 -21.87 12.40 4.73
C ARG A 61 -22.57 12.27 6.09
N GLY A 62 -21.82 11.91 7.11
CA GLY A 62 -22.33 11.73 8.48
C GLY A 62 -22.99 10.37 8.75
N ARG A 63 -23.16 9.50 7.76
CA ARG A 63 -23.76 8.16 7.94
C ARG A 63 -22.74 7.15 8.47
N VAL A 64 -22.10 7.47 9.59
CA VAL A 64 -21.00 6.69 10.16
C VAL A 64 -21.45 5.29 10.59
N ILE A 65 -22.54 5.18 11.37
CA ILE A 65 -23.04 3.89 11.89
C ILE A 65 -23.39 2.91 10.77
N PRO A 66 -24.14 3.30 9.72
CA PRO A 66 -24.38 2.42 8.57
C PRO A 66 -23.09 1.98 7.88
N ALA A 67 -22.09 2.87 7.71
CA ALA A 67 -20.81 2.55 7.08
C ALA A 67 -20.03 1.49 7.86
N PHE A 68 -19.97 1.61 9.21
CA PHE A 68 -19.34 0.58 10.06
C PHE A 68 -20.08 -0.75 10.07
N ARG A 69 -21.42 -0.74 9.94
CA ARG A 69 -22.21 -1.98 9.82
C ARG A 69 -22.04 -2.65 8.46
N ALA A 70 -21.87 -1.86 7.41
CA ALA A 70 -21.76 -2.36 6.03
C ALA A 70 -20.49 -3.19 5.78
N ILE A 71 -19.40 -2.97 6.54
CA ILE A 71 -18.16 -3.74 6.37
C ILE A 71 -18.34 -5.23 6.72
N GLY A 72 -19.24 -5.58 7.62
CA GLY A 72 -19.56 -6.95 8.00
C GLY A 72 -18.36 -7.79 8.47
N ARG A 73 -18.46 -9.12 8.38
CA ARG A 73 -17.37 -10.05 8.75
C ARG A 73 -16.08 -9.83 7.90
N PRO A 74 -16.13 -9.59 6.58
CA PRO A 74 -14.92 -9.33 5.80
C PRO A 74 -14.20 -8.06 6.28
N GLY A 75 -14.92 -6.98 6.60
CA GLY A 75 -14.30 -5.76 7.11
C GLY A 75 -13.69 -5.96 8.51
N LEU A 76 -14.29 -6.80 9.36
CA LEU A 76 -13.67 -7.16 10.63
C LEU A 76 -12.35 -7.94 10.42
N ALA A 77 -12.32 -8.88 9.47
CA ALA A 77 -11.09 -9.57 9.11
C ALA A 77 -10.03 -8.59 8.59
N VAL A 78 -10.41 -7.62 7.74
CA VAL A 78 -9.53 -6.53 7.29
C VAL A 78 -9.00 -5.74 8.48
N ALA A 79 -9.86 -5.36 9.43
CA ALA A 79 -9.44 -4.61 10.62
C ALA A 79 -8.41 -5.37 11.45
N VAL A 80 -8.61 -6.66 11.70
CA VAL A 80 -7.66 -7.51 12.44
C VAL A 80 -6.35 -7.66 11.68
N LEU A 81 -6.39 -7.97 10.38
CA LEU A 81 -5.19 -8.11 9.54
C LEU A 81 -4.39 -6.79 9.49
N MET A 82 -5.08 -5.66 9.35
CA MET A 82 -4.43 -4.34 9.37
C MET A 82 -3.85 -4.00 10.75
N THR A 83 -4.47 -4.44 11.84
CA THR A 83 -3.93 -4.28 13.20
C THR A 83 -2.61 -5.02 13.33
N ILE A 84 -2.57 -6.29 12.93
CA ILE A 84 -1.35 -7.11 12.96
C ILE A 84 -0.29 -6.51 12.02
N SER A 85 -0.69 -6.15 10.81
CA SER A 85 0.20 -5.53 9.82
C SER A 85 0.83 -4.24 10.35
N SER A 86 0.01 -3.33 10.87
CA SER A 86 0.44 -2.02 11.38
C SER A 86 1.36 -2.15 12.60
N GLY A 87 1.01 -3.02 13.55
CA GLY A 87 1.83 -3.31 14.72
C GLY A 87 3.17 -3.90 14.33
N SER A 88 3.16 -4.93 13.47
CA SER A 88 4.38 -5.57 12.97
C SER A 88 5.26 -4.64 12.14
N PHE A 89 4.67 -3.78 11.30
CA PHE A 89 5.38 -2.81 10.48
C PHE A 89 6.16 -1.79 11.33
N ILE A 90 5.51 -1.19 12.33
CA ILE A 90 6.17 -0.23 13.23
C ILE A 90 7.23 -0.93 14.10
N THR A 91 6.94 -2.16 14.55
CA THR A 91 7.93 -2.97 15.27
C THR A 91 9.15 -3.25 14.39
N ALA A 92 8.95 -3.64 13.14
CA ALA A 92 10.03 -3.85 12.18
C ALA A 92 10.85 -2.58 11.97
N LEU A 93 10.20 -1.44 11.74
CA LEU A 93 10.87 -0.14 11.58
C LEU A 93 11.67 0.28 12.82
N SER A 94 11.29 -0.15 14.03
CA SER A 94 12.02 0.20 15.26
C SER A 94 13.32 -0.59 15.46
N ILE A 95 13.44 -1.78 14.84
CA ILE A 95 14.57 -2.71 15.08
C ILE A 95 15.33 -3.09 13.80
N THR A 96 14.94 -2.56 12.64
CA THR A 96 15.52 -2.91 11.33
C THR A 96 15.69 -1.65 10.48
N PRO A 97 16.73 -1.56 9.62
CA PRO A 97 16.87 -0.46 8.68
C PRO A 97 15.62 -0.25 7.83
N VAL A 98 15.23 1.01 7.62
CA VAL A 98 14.00 1.37 6.89
C VAL A 98 14.02 0.80 5.48
N ALA A 99 15.18 0.81 4.81
CA ALA A 99 15.33 0.27 3.47
C ALA A 99 14.95 -1.22 3.39
N ASP A 100 15.38 -2.03 4.37
CA ASP A 100 15.11 -3.47 4.39
C ASP A 100 13.61 -3.75 4.59
N VAL A 101 12.96 -3.00 5.49
CA VAL A 101 11.52 -3.11 5.73
C VAL A 101 10.73 -2.75 4.46
N MET A 102 11.11 -1.66 3.78
CA MET A 102 10.42 -1.18 2.57
C MET A 102 10.60 -2.13 1.39
N VAL A 103 11.78 -2.74 1.22
CA VAL A 103 11.99 -3.76 0.17
C VAL A 103 11.10 -4.98 0.40
N ILE A 104 10.94 -5.44 1.65
CA ILE A 104 10.02 -6.54 1.97
C ILE A 104 8.57 -6.12 1.73
N GLN A 105 8.16 -4.90 2.11
CA GLN A 105 6.83 -4.38 1.86
C GLN A 105 6.51 -4.27 0.36
N ALA A 106 7.49 -3.96 -0.47
CA ALA A 106 7.33 -3.93 -1.92
C ALA A 106 6.89 -5.29 -2.52
N LEU A 107 7.11 -6.41 -1.82
CA LEU A 107 6.64 -7.74 -2.22
C LEU A 107 5.12 -7.95 -2.03
N ALA A 108 4.41 -7.05 -1.35
CA ALA A 108 2.99 -7.22 -1.04
C ALA A 108 2.09 -7.55 -2.25
N PRO A 109 2.25 -6.95 -3.44
CA PRO A 109 1.46 -7.34 -4.62
C PRO A 109 1.70 -8.78 -5.07
N LEU A 110 2.93 -9.29 -4.94
CA LEU A 110 3.28 -10.69 -5.25
C LEU A 110 2.67 -11.64 -4.21
N ALA A 111 2.78 -11.29 -2.93
CA ALA A 111 2.12 -12.03 -1.87
C ALA A 111 0.59 -12.05 -2.01
N ALA A 112 -0.02 -10.92 -2.43
CA ALA A 112 -1.45 -10.87 -2.72
C ALA A 112 -1.86 -11.76 -3.90
N ALA A 113 -1.00 -11.90 -4.93
CA ALA A 113 -1.23 -12.83 -6.02
C ALA A 113 -1.15 -14.28 -5.54
N LEU A 114 -0.17 -14.62 -4.68
CA LEU A 114 -0.03 -15.94 -4.07
C LEU A 114 -1.23 -16.30 -3.18
N LEU A 115 -1.65 -15.39 -2.31
CA LEU A 115 -2.84 -15.58 -1.46
C LEU A 115 -4.14 -15.69 -2.28
N GLY A 116 -4.21 -15.00 -3.42
CA GLY A 116 -5.31 -15.10 -4.37
C GLY A 116 -5.49 -16.50 -4.94
N MET A 117 -4.39 -17.26 -5.11
CA MET A 117 -4.45 -18.68 -5.54
C MET A 117 -5.23 -19.55 -4.55
N LEU A 118 -5.06 -19.34 -3.25
CA LEU A 118 -5.82 -20.05 -2.22
C LEU A 118 -7.33 -19.78 -2.33
N SER A 119 -7.69 -18.76 -3.11
CA SER A 119 -9.05 -18.34 -3.39
C SER A 119 -9.53 -18.79 -4.79
N GLY A 120 -8.74 -19.61 -5.48
CA GLY A 120 -9.04 -20.10 -6.84
C GLY A 120 -8.68 -19.11 -7.95
N GLU A 121 -7.99 -17.99 -7.68
CA GLU A 121 -7.53 -17.09 -8.72
C GLU A 121 -6.30 -17.69 -9.43
N PRO A 122 -6.32 -17.88 -10.77
CA PRO A 122 -5.17 -18.43 -11.48
C PRO A 122 -4.02 -17.43 -11.50
N VAL A 123 -2.83 -17.85 -11.07
CA VAL A 123 -1.59 -17.06 -11.16
C VAL A 123 -0.94 -17.32 -12.50
N ARG A 124 -0.63 -16.24 -13.22
CA ARG A 124 -0.01 -16.32 -14.55
C ARG A 124 1.46 -16.75 -14.43
N PRO A 125 2.01 -17.47 -15.42
CA PRO A 125 3.43 -17.88 -15.41
C PRO A 125 4.40 -16.70 -15.21
N ARG A 126 4.07 -15.53 -15.74
CA ARG A 126 4.87 -14.30 -15.58
C ARG A 126 4.95 -13.82 -14.12
N THR A 127 3.88 -14.00 -13.34
CA THR A 127 3.88 -13.68 -11.90
C THR A 127 4.84 -14.61 -11.16
N TRP A 128 4.92 -15.88 -11.54
CA TRP A 128 5.91 -16.81 -11.00
C TRP A 128 7.34 -16.38 -11.32
N ALA A 129 7.59 -15.93 -12.56
CA ALA A 129 8.90 -15.38 -12.93
C ALA A 129 9.24 -14.12 -12.10
N ALA A 130 8.29 -13.20 -11.94
CA ALA A 130 8.47 -12.01 -11.10
C ALA A 130 8.74 -12.37 -9.62
N MET A 131 8.06 -13.39 -9.09
CA MET A 131 8.34 -13.92 -7.74
C MET A 131 9.77 -14.47 -7.64
N GLY A 132 10.23 -15.25 -8.62
CA GLY A 132 11.58 -15.78 -8.65
C GLY A 132 12.64 -14.68 -8.66
N VAL A 133 12.45 -13.65 -9.49
CA VAL A 133 13.33 -12.47 -9.55
C VAL A 133 13.32 -11.71 -8.22
N ALA A 134 12.14 -11.49 -7.63
CA ALA A 134 12.01 -10.80 -6.36
C ALA A 134 12.67 -11.56 -5.20
N VAL A 135 12.54 -12.90 -5.16
CA VAL A 135 13.25 -13.76 -4.19
C VAL A 135 14.76 -13.65 -4.37
N GLY A 136 15.25 -13.61 -5.61
CA GLY A 136 16.67 -13.37 -5.92
C GLY A 136 17.15 -12.02 -5.40
N GLY A 137 16.37 -10.94 -5.63
CA GLY A 137 16.66 -9.60 -5.11
C GLY A 137 16.70 -9.56 -3.57
N PHE A 138 15.74 -10.22 -2.91
CA PHE A 138 15.74 -10.36 -1.47
C PHE A 138 16.96 -11.16 -0.95
N ALA A 139 17.37 -12.22 -1.64
CA ALA A 139 18.55 -13.01 -1.27
C ALA A 139 19.84 -12.18 -1.35
N VAL A 140 19.97 -11.30 -2.37
CA VAL A 140 21.08 -10.34 -2.48
C VAL A 140 21.09 -9.39 -1.28
N MET A 141 19.94 -8.84 -0.90
CA MET A 141 19.81 -7.97 0.26
C MET A 141 20.15 -8.70 1.57
N ALA A 142 19.62 -9.91 1.75
CA ALA A 142 19.85 -10.72 2.97
C ALA A 142 21.30 -11.17 3.13
N GLY A 143 22.11 -11.17 2.07
CA GLY A 143 23.54 -11.45 2.10
C GLY A 143 24.41 -10.28 2.53
N ALA A 144 23.83 -9.09 2.78
CA ALA A 144 24.58 -7.89 3.14
C ALA A 144 25.28 -7.99 4.51
N PRO A 145 26.46 -7.36 4.69
CA PRO A 145 27.03 -7.12 6.01
C PRO A 145 26.09 -6.23 6.84
N GLY A 146 25.87 -6.60 8.11
CA GLY A 146 24.91 -5.89 8.96
C GLY A 146 23.46 -6.35 8.80
N ARG A 147 23.26 -7.64 8.52
CA ARG A 147 21.96 -8.30 8.29
C ARG A 147 20.88 -7.78 9.22
N PRO A 148 19.65 -7.52 8.70
CA PRO A 148 18.51 -7.28 9.56
C PRO A 148 18.40 -8.48 10.54
N GLY A 149 18.21 -8.19 11.81
CA GLY A 149 18.01 -9.24 12.79
C GLY A 149 16.84 -10.14 12.37
N LEU A 150 16.90 -11.42 12.67
CA LEU A 150 15.84 -12.38 12.31
C LEU A 150 14.46 -11.88 12.75
N ALA A 151 14.36 -11.24 13.91
CA ALA A 151 13.13 -10.65 14.42
C ALA A 151 12.58 -9.54 13.52
N GLY A 152 13.44 -8.59 13.10
CA GLY A 152 13.02 -7.49 12.23
C GLY A 152 12.54 -7.98 10.87
N THR A 153 13.26 -8.94 10.28
CA THR A 153 12.85 -9.61 9.03
C THR A 153 11.51 -10.32 9.20
N ALA A 154 11.30 -11.06 10.30
CA ALA A 154 10.06 -11.77 10.57
C ALA A 154 8.88 -10.81 10.71
N PHE A 155 9.02 -9.72 11.48
CA PHE A 155 7.99 -8.69 11.60
C PHE A 155 7.68 -8.00 10.27
N SER A 156 8.69 -7.75 9.43
CA SER A 156 8.48 -7.19 8.08
C SER A 156 7.65 -8.13 7.20
N PHE A 157 7.93 -9.44 7.21
CA PHE A 157 7.14 -10.42 6.47
C PHE A 157 5.72 -10.57 7.03
N ILE A 158 5.53 -10.60 8.35
CA ILE A 158 4.19 -10.63 8.97
C ILE A 158 3.39 -9.41 8.53
N ALA A 159 3.99 -8.21 8.58
CA ALA A 159 3.36 -6.99 8.13
C ALA A 159 2.94 -7.07 6.66
N MET A 160 3.85 -7.50 5.80
CA MET A 160 3.63 -7.63 4.36
C MET A 160 2.55 -8.66 4.03
N PHE A 161 2.59 -9.87 4.62
CA PHE A 161 1.57 -10.90 4.35
C PHE A 161 0.19 -10.51 4.87
N CYS A 162 0.09 -9.92 6.06
CA CYS A 162 -1.18 -9.41 6.59
C CYS A 162 -1.74 -8.29 5.71
N TYR A 163 -0.90 -7.38 5.25
CA TYR A 163 -1.31 -6.33 4.31
C TYR A 163 -1.77 -6.92 2.97
N ALA A 164 -1.03 -7.88 2.41
CA ALA A 164 -1.41 -8.58 1.19
C ALA A 164 -2.76 -9.32 1.34
N ALA A 165 -2.99 -9.98 2.47
CA ALA A 165 -4.26 -10.63 2.78
C ALA A 165 -5.41 -9.61 2.85
N THR A 166 -5.17 -8.43 3.41
CA THR A 166 -6.14 -7.32 3.41
C THR A 166 -6.56 -6.95 1.99
N ILE A 167 -5.60 -6.85 1.06
CA ILE A 167 -5.88 -6.54 -0.36
C ILE A 167 -6.78 -7.62 -0.97
N VAL A 168 -6.51 -8.89 -0.70
CA VAL A 168 -7.30 -10.02 -1.24
C VAL A 168 -8.73 -9.99 -0.69
N VAL A 169 -8.90 -9.79 0.63
CA VAL A 169 -10.23 -9.70 1.26
C VAL A 169 -11.01 -8.49 0.75
N ALA A 170 -10.37 -7.32 0.65
CA ALA A 170 -10.99 -6.09 0.17
C ALA A 170 -11.47 -6.20 -1.29
N ARG A 171 -10.72 -6.89 -2.16
CA ARG A 171 -11.13 -7.12 -3.57
C ARG A 171 -12.44 -7.88 -3.69
N ARG A 172 -12.76 -8.78 -2.75
CA ARG A 172 -14.00 -9.56 -2.76
C ARG A 172 -15.23 -8.74 -2.41
N LYS A 173 -15.04 -7.58 -1.79
CA LYS A 173 -16.09 -6.64 -1.37
C LYS A 173 -15.81 -5.24 -1.91
N ALA A 174 -15.45 -5.15 -3.20
CA ALA A 174 -15.07 -3.89 -3.84
C ALA A 174 -16.17 -2.81 -3.83
N GLU A 175 -17.42 -3.21 -3.60
CA GLU A 175 -18.57 -2.30 -3.51
C GLU A 175 -18.67 -1.57 -2.17
N VAL A 176 -17.97 -2.07 -1.13
CA VAL A 176 -18.01 -1.51 0.22
C VAL A 176 -16.70 -0.78 0.53
N SER A 177 -16.79 0.45 1.00
CA SER A 177 -15.63 1.18 1.48
C SER A 177 -14.98 0.47 2.66
N MET A 178 -13.68 0.20 2.58
CA MET A 178 -12.91 -0.40 3.69
C MET A 178 -12.29 0.65 4.62
N ALA A 179 -12.58 1.94 4.42
CA ALA A 179 -12.12 2.99 5.32
C ALA A 179 -12.59 2.82 6.78
N PRO A 180 -13.87 2.40 7.06
CA PRO A 180 -14.27 2.09 8.43
C PRO A 180 -13.50 0.93 9.04
N ALA A 181 -13.10 -0.09 8.23
CA ALA A 181 -12.27 -1.19 8.72
C ALA A 181 -10.85 -0.70 9.07
N THR A 182 -10.29 0.23 8.30
CA THR A 182 -9.01 0.88 8.61
C THR A 182 -9.11 1.71 9.89
N CYS A 183 -10.21 2.45 10.10
CA CYS A 183 -10.46 3.15 11.37
C CYS A 183 -10.49 2.16 12.55
N LEU A 184 -11.26 1.09 12.43
CA LEU A 184 -11.37 0.04 13.45
C LEU A 184 -10.00 -0.60 13.74
N SER A 185 -9.15 -0.81 12.73
CA SER A 185 -7.81 -1.35 12.95
C SER A 185 -6.95 -0.46 13.84
N GLN A 186 -7.03 0.87 13.70
CA GLN A 186 -6.30 1.79 14.57
C GLN A 186 -6.85 1.79 16.00
N VAL A 187 -8.18 1.68 16.17
CA VAL A 187 -8.79 1.50 17.49
C VAL A 187 -8.31 0.20 18.14
N LEU A 188 -8.20 -0.89 17.38
CA LEU A 188 -7.66 -2.17 17.87
C LEU A 188 -6.17 -2.07 18.22
N VAL A 189 -5.36 -1.38 17.41
CA VAL A 189 -3.95 -1.11 17.76
C VAL A 189 -3.88 -0.37 19.09
N PHE A 190 -4.67 0.68 19.26
CA PHE A 190 -4.73 1.40 20.52
C PHE A 190 -5.11 0.48 21.68
N ALA A 191 -6.19 -0.29 21.53
CA ALA A 191 -6.69 -1.17 22.60
C ALA A 191 -5.64 -2.23 23.04
N VAL A 192 -4.85 -2.75 22.10
CA VAL A 192 -3.81 -3.76 22.37
C VAL A 192 -2.60 -3.13 23.08
N PHE A 193 -2.17 -1.95 22.67
CA PHE A 193 -0.91 -1.37 23.14
C PHE A 193 -1.07 -0.32 24.26
N ALA A 194 -2.25 0.26 24.42
CA ALA A 194 -2.51 1.26 25.47
C ALA A 194 -2.21 0.77 26.91
N PRO A 195 -2.49 -0.50 27.29
CA PRO A 195 -2.16 -0.99 28.64
C PRO A 195 -0.65 -1.01 28.95
N PHE A 196 0.19 -1.04 27.91
CA PHE A 196 1.66 -1.10 28.01
C PHE A 196 2.32 0.24 27.69
N ALA A 197 1.53 1.27 27.39
CA ALA A 197 2.00 2.58 26.99
C ALA A 197 2.22 3.50 28.21
N HIS A 198 3.30 4.27 28.18
CA HIS A 198 3.60 5.27 29.21
C HIS A 198 3.25 6.66 28.66
N VAL A 199 2.19 7.28 29.23
CA VAL A 199 1.69 8.60 28.80
C VAL A 199 2.76 9.69 28.97
N SER A 200 3.63 9.55 29.99
CA SER A 200 4.76 10.47 30.24
C SER A 200 5.74 10.58 29.05
N GLU A 201 5.87 9.55 28.23
CA GLU A 201 6.74 9.55 27.05
C GLU A 201 6.12 10.28 25.86
N MET A 202 4.79 10.47 25.85
CA MET A 202 4.04 11.03 24.72
C MET A 202 4.01 12.56 24.69
N GLY A 203 4.74 13.23 25.60
CA GLY A 203 4.79 14.69 25.69
C GLY A 203 5.77 15.36 24.74
N GLY A 204 5.69 16.69 24.67
CA GLY A 204 6.66 17.52 23.94
C GLY A 204 6.71 17.23 22.43
N VAL A 205 7.92 17.09 21.89
CA VAL A 205 8.18 16.86 20.46
C VAL A 205 7.63 15.52 19.98
N ASN A 206 7.64 14.49 20.84
CA ASN A 206 7.10 13.17 20.51
C ASN A 206 5.61 13.23 20.13
N LEU A 207 4.82 14.06 20.83
CA LEU A 207 3.39 14.24 20.49
C LEU A 207 3.21 14.78 19.07
N GLY A 208 4.07 15.70 18.64
CA GLY A 208 4.07 16.23 17.29
C GLY A 208 4.35 15.14 16.23
N TYR A 209 5.35 14.30 16.46
CA TYR A 209 5.66 13.18 15.56
C TYR A 209 4.55 12.14 15.54
N LEU A 210 3.95 11.80 16.68
CA LEU A 210 2.80 10.88 16.75
C LEU A 210 1.59 11.44 15.98
N ALA A 211 1.33 12.75 16.14
CA ALA A 211 0.26 13.41 15.38
C ALA A 211 0.53 13.40 13.87
N LEU A 212 1.76 13.69 13.43
CA LEU A 212 2.15 13.61 12.02
C LEU A 212 1.97 12.19 11.47
N MET A 213 2.40 11.16 12.22
CA MET A 213 2.21 9.75 11.83
C MET A 213 0.74 9.36 11.78
N GLY A 214 -0.10 9.84 12.68
CA GLY A 214 -1.52 9.52 12.67
C GLY A 214 -2.30 10.31 11.62
N VAL A 215 -2.13 11.62 11.60
CA VAL A 215 -2.94 12.50 10.75
C VAL A 215 -2.43 12.53 9.30
N VAL A 216 -1.12 12.79 9.11
CA VAL A 216 -0.56 12.96 7.77
C VAL A 216 -0.30 11.60 7.12
N GLN A 217 0.50 10.77 7.77
CA GLN A 217 0.93 9.50 7.21
C GLN A 217 -0.24 8.50 7.06
N MET A 218 -1.25 8.52 7.94
CA MET A 218 -2.39 7.59 7.84
C MET A 218 -3.65 8.28 7.29
N GLY A 219 -4.10 9.37 7.91
CA GLY A 219 -5.36 10.01 7.56
C GLY A 219 -5.32 10.71 6.22
N LEU A 220 -4.36 11.62 6.00
CA LEU A 220 -4.24 12.41 4.78
C LEU A 220 -3.82 11.54 3.58
N ALA A 221 -2.95 10.55 3.81
CA ALA A 221 -2.58 9.59 2.76
C ALA A 221 -3.80 8.79 2.28
N LEU A 222 -4.64 8.27 3.18
CA LEU A 222 -5.88 7.57 2.83
C LEU A 222 -6.86 8.48 2.07
N PHE A 223 -6.97 9.74 2.48
CA PHE A 223 -7.80 10.74 1.80
C PHE A 223 -7.33 10.94 0.35
N PHE A 224 -6.05 11.23 0.14
CA PHE A 224 -5.50 11.43 -1.19
C PHE A 224 -5.58 10.17 -2.05
N LEU A 225 -5.29 8.99 -1.50
CA LEU A 225 -5.47 7.74 -2.22
C LEU A 225 -6.90 7.55 -2.69
N SER A 226 -7.87 7.86 -1.83
CA SER A 226 -9.30 7.72 -2.16
C SER A 226 -9.75 8.67 -3.27
N LEU A 227 -9.18 9.88 -3.34
CA LEU A 227 -9.41 10.81 -4.44
C LEU A 227 -8.74 10.33 -5.73
N GLY A 228 -7.47 9.94 -5.66
CA GLY A 228 -6.71 9.47 -6.82
C GLY A 228 -7.31 8.22 -7.46
N ALA A 229 -7.71 7.25 -6.65
CA ALA A 229 -8.30 5.98 -7.11
C ALA A 229 -9.64 6.13 -7.86
N ARG A 230 -10.31 7.28 -7.74
CA ARG A 230 -11.53 7.58 -8.50
C ARG A 230 -11.23 8.15 -9.89
N LEU A 231 -10.02 8.66 -10.12
CA LEU A 231 -9.65 9.43 -11.30
C LEU A 231 -8.75 8.67 -12.27
N ILE A 232 -8.04 7.63 -11.79
CA ILE A 232 -7.12 6.82 -12.60
C ILE A 232 -7.38 5.33 -12.39
N PRO A 233 -6.96 4.48 -13.36
CA PRO A 233 -7.09 3.02 -13.24
C PRO A 233 -6.36 2.46 -12.02
N ALA A 234 -6.93 1.43 -11.40
CA ALA A 234 -6.39 0.78 -10.20
C ALA A 234 -4.93 0.33 -10.34
N VAL A 235 -4.49 0.06 -11.56
CA VAL A 235 -3.10 -0.33 -11.88
C VAL A 235 -2.15 0.86 -11.76
N GLU A 236 -2.54 2.00 -12.28
CA GLU A 236 -1.75 3.23 -12.13
C GLU A 236 -1.67 3.61 -10.64
N VAL A 237 -2.78 3.47 -9.92
CA VAL A 237 -2.79 3.66 -8.45
C VAL A 237 -1.79 2.73 -7.77
N ALA A 238 -1.80 1.44 -8.10
CA ALA A 238 -0.91 0.46 -7.48
C ALA A 238 0.57 0.72 -7.79
N LEU A 239 0.88 1.17 -9.01
CA LEU A 239 2.26 1.52 -9.40
C LEU A 239 2.76 2.77 -8.68
N ILE A 240 1.94 3.82 -8.66
CA ILE A 240 2.32 5.08 -8.02
C ILE A 240 2.43 4.88 -6.50
N ALA A 241 1.57 4.07 -5.90
CA ALA A 241 1.66 3.75 -4.48
C ALA A 241 2.98 3.07 -4.10
N GLN A 242 3.61 2.29 -5.01
CA GLN A 242 4.94 1.70 -4.77
C GLN A 242 6.05 2.74 -4.58
N LEU A 243 5.84 3.99 -4.96
CA LEU A 243 6.80 5.07 -4.70
C LEU A 243 7.11 5.23 -3.20
N GLU A 244 6.19 4.86 -2.30
CA GLU A 244 6.44 4.89 -0.86
C GLU A 244 7.65 4.05 -0.46
N ASN A 245 7.84 2.88 -1.11
CA ASN A 245 8.94 1.96 -0.82
C ASN A 245 10.31 2.48 -1.27
N VAL A 246 10.32 3.42 -2.22
CA VAL A 246 11.53 4.11 -2.67
C VAL A 246 11.77 5.38 -1.85
N LEU A 247 10.71 6.17 -1.64
CA LEU A 247 10.80 7.44 -0.94
C LEU A 247 11.11 7.26 0.55
N GLY A 248 10.60 6.19 1.19
CA GLY A 248 10.85 5.92 2.61
C GLY A 248 12.34 5.86 2.97
N PRO A 249 13.13 4.96 2.37
CA PRO A 249 14.58 4.93 2.54
C PRO A 249 15.28 6.22 2.10
N LEU A 250 14.79 6.85 1.02
CA LEU A 250 15.37 8.09 0.50
C LEU A 250 15.32 9.23 1.53
N TRP A 251 14.19 9.43 2.22
CA TRP A 251 14.06 10.46 3.25
C TRP A 251 15.01 10.23 4.41
N VAL A 252 15.14 8.98 4.86
CA VAL A 252 16.02 8.61 5.99
C VAL A 252 17.48 8.79 5.61
N TRP A 253 17.85 8.47 4.37
CA TRP A 253 19.18 8.68 3.82
C TRP A 253 19.51 10.18 3.67
N LEU A 254 18.61 10.96 3.07
CA LEU A 254 18.80 12.41 2.91
C LEU A 254 18.91 13.15 4.25
N ALA A 255 18.22 12.64 5.28
CA ALA A 255 18.34 13.15 6.65
C ALA A 255 19.65 12.70 7.36
N GLY A 256 20.48 11.86 6.74
CA GLY A 256 21.71 11.34 7.32
C GLY A 256 21.51 10.37 8.48
N LEU A 257 20.29 9.83 8.64
CA LEU A 257 19.94 8.95 9.76
C LEU A 257 20.32 7.48 9.49
N GLU A 258 20.28 7.05 8.23
CA GLU A 258 20.69 5.71 7.81
C GLU A 258 21.34 5.76 6.43
N TYR A 259 22.31 4.87 6.22
CA TYR A 259 22.96 4.66 4.93
C TYR A 259 22.68 3.22 4.47
N PRO A 260 21.79 3.03 3.45
CA PRO A 260 21.50 1.69 2.96
C PRO A 260 22.77 1.05 2.38
N SER A 261 22.98 -0.24 2.67
CA SER A 261 24.11 -0.98 2.11
C SER A 261 23.95 -1.17 0.59
N VAL A 262 25.07 -1.29 -0.13
CA VAL A 262 25.04 -1.52 -1.58
C VAL A 262 24.19 -2.74 -1.96
N PRO A 263 24.29 -3.90 -1.27
CA PRO A 263 23.41 -5.04 -1.53
C PRO A 263 21.93 -4.74 -1.29
N THR A 264 21.58 -3.93 -0.28
CA THR A 264 20.19 -3.49 -0.04
C THR A 264 19.66 -2.65 -1.20
N ILE A 265 20.47 -1.75 -1.75
CA ILE A 265 20.11 -0.93 -2.92
C ILE A 265 19.90 -1.82 -4.15
N ILE A 266 20.85 -2.72 -4.44
CA ILE A 266 20.77 -3.62 -5.60
C ILE A 266 19.54 -4.54 -5.47
N GLY A 267 19.39 -5.20 -4.33
CA GLY A 267 18.25 -6.09 -4.05
C GLY A 267 16.92 -5.35 -4.13
N GLY A 268 16.84 -4.13 -3.58
CA GLY A 268 15.66 -3.27 -3.63
C GLY A 268 15.27 -2.88 -5.06
N VAL A 269 16.22 -2.49 -5.90
CA VAL A 269 15.97 -2.17 -7.33
C VAL A 269 15.44 -3.40 -8.06
N ILE A 270 16.01 -4.59 -7.83
CA ILE A 270 15.55 -5.85 -8.43
C ILE A 270 14.10 -6.16 -8.00
N VAL A 271 13.80 -6.07 -6.70
CA VAL A 271 12.46 -6.35 -6.16
C VAL A 271 11.43 -5.37 -6.72
N ILE A 272 11.70 -4.07 -6.65
CA ILE A 272 10.79 -3.02 -7.14
C ILE A 272 10.57 -3.16 -8.65
N GLY A 273 11.63 -3.44 -9.41
CA GLY A 273 11.55 -3.70 -10.85
C GLY A 273 10.68 -4.91 -11.18
N ALA A 274 10.86 -6.04 -10.47
CA ALA A 274 10.04 -7.24 -10.63
C ALA A 274 8.55 -6.98 -10.35
N VAL A 275 8.24 -6.25 -9.29
CA VAL A 275 6.87 -5.88 -8.90
C VAL A 275 6.26 -4.92 -9.92
N ALA A 276 6.99 -3.89 -10.35
CA ALA A 276 6.52 -2.93 -11.34
C ALA A 276 6.18 -3.62 -12.68
N LEU A 277 7.04 -4.51 -13.15
CA LEU A 277 6.79 -5.33 -14.34
C LEU A 277 5.56 -6.22 -14.19
N GLN A 278 5.37 -6.86 -13.04
CA GLN A 278 4.22 -7.71 -12.78
C GLN A 278 2.91 -6.90 -12.76
N VAL A 279 2.88 -5.73 -12.13
CA VAL A 279 1.70 -4.88 -12.02
C VAL A 279 1.30 -4.32 -13.40
N THR A 280 2.24 -3.81 -14.20
CA THR A 280 1.96 -3.26 -15.54
C THR A 280 1.41 -4.30 -16.49
N GLN A 281 1.99 -5.51 -16.51
CA GLN A 281 1.59 -6.58 -17.43
C GLN A 281 0.25 -7.24 -17.08
N GLY A 282 -0.13 -7.21 -15.79
CA GLY A 282 -1.43 -7.71 -15.32
C GLY A 282 -2.63 -6.94 -15.90
N SER A 283 -2.42 -5.72 -16.31
CA SER A 283 -3.43 -4.77 -16.77
C SER A 283 -3.77 -4.88 -18.24
N GLY A 284 -2.78 -5.08 -19.09
CA GLY A 284 -2.97 -5.17 -20.54
C GLY A 284 -3.89 -6.32 -20.96
N ALA A 285 -3.93 -7.38 -20.14
CA ALA A 285 -4.76 -8.55 -20.44
C ALA A 285 -6.21 -8.39 -19.96
N ARG A 286 -6.47 -7.65 -18.88
CA ARG A 286 -7.84 -7.32 -18.45
C ARG A 286 -8.51 -6.31 -19.41
N ALA A 287 -7.75 -5.40 -19.99
CA ALA A 287 -8.22 -4.47 -21.00
C ALA A 287 -8.62 -5.20 -22.31
N ARG A 288 -7.87 -6.23 -22.71
CA ARG A 288 -8.20 -7.05 -23.89
C ARG A 288 -9.46 -7.90 -23.71
N LEU A 289 -9.72 -8.42 -22.51
CA LEU A 289 -10.91 -9.21 -22.18
C LEU A 289 -12.18 -8.36 -22.00
N ARG A 290 -12.06 -7.05 -21.86
CA ARG A 290 -13.19 -6.10 -21.79
C ARG A 290 -13.57 -5.47 -23.14
N ARG A 291 -12.81 -5.71 -24.22
CA ARG A 291 -13.25 -5.31 -25.56
C ARG A 291 -14.41 -6.20 -25.97
N PRO A 292 -15.58 -5.63 -26.33
CA PRO A 292 -16.70 -6.41 -26.84
C PRO A 292 -16.26 -7.17 -28.10
N PRO A 293 -16.84 -8.36 -28.38
CA PRO A 293 -16.46 -9.23 -29.51
C PRO A 293 -16.56 -8.57 -30.89
N GLY A 294 -17.22 -7.42 -31.02
CA GLY A 294 -17.44 -6.72 -32.28
C GLY A 294 -16.22 -5.96 -32.84
N ASP A 295 -15.24 -5.59 -32.00
CA ASP A 295 -14.07 -4.81 -32.47
C ASP A 295 -12.96 -5.67 -33.11
N LEU A 296 -13.07 -6.99 -33.03
CA LEU A 296 -12.11 -7.91 -33.65
C LEU A 296 -12.45 -8.21 -35.13
N LEU A 297 -13.61 -7.78 -35.62
CA LEU A 297 -14.05 -7.98 -37.00
C LEU A 297 -13.91 -6.74 -37.89
N GLY A 298 -13.44 -5.60 -37.33
CA GLY A 298 -13.26 -4.34 -38.05
C GLY A 298 -12.01 -4.26 -38.90
N ASP A 299 -11.00 -5.10 -38.63
CA ASP A 299 -9.68 -5.02 -39.29
C ASP A 299 -9.50 -6.01 -40.47
N ALA A 300 -10.58 -6.71 -40.85
CA ALA A 300 -10.51 -7.71 -41.90
C ALA A 300 -11.47 -7.44 -43.09
N ARG A 301 -11.95 -6.23 -43.27
CA ARG A 301 -12.75 -5.85 -44.44
C ARG A 301 -12.26 -4.56 -45.07
N ASP A 302 -11.19 -4.65 -45.80
CA ASP A 302 -10.97 -3.87 -47.00
C ASP A 302 -10.79 -4.84 -48.20
N PRO A 303 -11.85 -5.21 -48.91
CA PRO A 303 -11.69 -5.75 -50.23
C PRO A 303 -11.83 -4.59 -51.21
N GLY A 304 -10.65 -4.20 -51.72
CA GLY A 304 -10.58 -3.29 -52.84
C GLY A 304 -11.60 -3.55 -53.94
N ASP A 305 -12.10 -2.42 -54.35
CA ASP A 305 -12.43 -2.04 -55.72
C ASP A 305 -12.61 -3.17 -56.74
N CYS A 306 -13.83 -3.45 -57.08
CA CYS A 306 -14.19 -4.16 -58.31
C CYS A 306 -15.07 -3.24 -59.16
N THR A 307 -14.45 -2.36 -59.91
CA THR A 307 -15.04 -1.77 -61.10
C THR A 307 -15.28 -2.87 -62.14
N LEU A 308 -16.52 -3.17 -62.47
CA LEU A 308 -16.86 -3.77 -63.73
C LEU A 308 -17.91 -2.92 -64.42
N LYS A 309 -17.44 -2.31 -65.51
CA LYS A 309 -18.27 -1.79 -66.62
C LYS A 309 -18.96 -2.96 -67.35
N ALA A 310 -20.22 -2.83 -67.55
CA ALA A 310 -20.95 -3.16 -68.81
C ALA A 310 -22.38 -2.58 -68.73
#